data_4fd6f39ff162a24cb034af076c170827
#
_entry.id   4fd6f39ff162a24cb034af076c170827
#
_cell.length_a   1.000
_cell.length_b   1.000
_cell.length_c   1.000
_cell.angle_alpha   90.00
_cell.angle_beta   90.00
_cell.angle_gamma   90.00
#
_symmetry.space_group_name_H-M   'P 1'
#
loop_
_entity.id
_entity.type
_entity.pdbx_description
1 polymer ?
#
loop_
_entity_poly.entity_id
_entity_poly.type
_entity_poly.pdbx_seq_one_letter_code
_entity_poly.pdbx_strand_id
1 'polypeptide(L)'
;LFILSITTLPADIMEKLIVLGTGNAGATRCYNTCFILLDGKEPLLVDAGGGNAIFTQLERAGIRPSDIHHAFLTHCHTDHLFGMIWMIRSVAQNIRGGSYEGTFTLYCHDELAGVVHSVADMTLPASMTQYIGDRILIVPVGDGEESPFGSYRATFFDIGSTKAKQFGF
;
A
#
# COMPACT_ATOMS: atom_id res chain seq x y z
N LEU A 1 1.30 -1.07 18.99
CA LEU A 1 1.79 0.31 19.21
C LEU A 1 2.90 0.56 18.19
N PHE A 2 2.60 1.29 17.10
CA PHE A 2 3.60 1.62 16.10
C PHE A 2 4.47 2.75 16.64
N ILE A 3 5.79 2.53 16.74
CA ILE A 3 6.74 3.58 17.05
C ILE A 3 7.27 4.10 15.72
N LEU A 4 6.76 5.27 15.31
CA LEU A 4 7.32 6.04 14.21
C LEU A 4 8.55 6.77 14.76
N SER A 5 9.75 6.36 14.38
CA SER A 5 10.97 7.14 14.65
C SER A 5 11.15 8.14 13.51
N ILE A 6 10.86 9.41 13.77
CA ILE A 6 11.01 10.50 12.78
C ILE A 6 12.37 11.14 13.01
N THR A 7 13.29 10.98 12.06
CA THR A 7 14.51 11.80 11.98
C THR A 7 14.17 13.10 11.28
N THR A 8 14.46 14.23 11.89
CA THR A 8 14.11 15.59 11.43
C THR A 8 14.66 15.90 10.03
N LEU A 9 13.75 16.19 9.10
CA LEU A 9 14.02 16.76 7.78
C LEU A 9 14.06 18.31 7.84
N PRO A 10 14.58 19.00 6.79
CA PRO A 10 14.65 20.47 6.74
C PRO A 10 13.27 21.13 6.92
N ALA A 11 13.25 22.33 7.48
CA ALA A 11 12.11 23.03 8.07
C ALA A 11 10.89 23.37 7.17
N ASP A 12 10.87 22.95 5.89
CA ASP A 12 9.82 23.35 4.92
C ASP A 12 8.96 22.20 4.40
N ILE A 13 9.14 20.95 4.86
CA ILE A 13 8.33 19.80 4.44
C ILE A 13 7.40 19.43 5.58
N MET A 14 6.10 19.67 5.41
CA MET A 14 5.08 19.29 6.37
C MET A 14 4.66 17.83 6.07
N GLU A 15 5.15 16.90 6.88
CA GLU A 15 4.69 15.51 6.85
C GLU A 15 3.28 15.40 7.43
N LYS A 16 2.42 14.63 6.75
CA LYS A 16 1.05 14.38 7.17
C LYS A 16 0.77 12.89 7.23
N LEU A 17 0.14 12.47 8.30
CA LEU A 17 -0.53 11.17 8.39
C LEU A 17 -2.03 11.38 8.12
N ILE A 18 -2.55 10.82 7.04
CA ILE A 18 -3.97 10.87 6.69
C ILE A 18 -4.58 9.51 6.93
N VAL A 19 -5.35 9.37 8.02
CA VAL A 19 -6.02 8.11 8.37
C VAL A 19 -7.25 7.94 7.48
N LEU A 20 -7.26 6.90 6.66
CA LEU A 20 -8.37 6.56 5.74
C LEU A 20 -9.40 5.65 6.40
N GLY A 21 -8.98 4.83 7.37
CA GLY A 21 -9.83 3.93 8.12
C GLY A 21 -9.19 3.49 9.42
N THR A 22 -10.03 3.11 10.40
CA THR A 22 -9.60 2.70 11.75
C THR A 22 -10.29 1.41 12.21
N GLY A 23 -11.07 0.77 11.34
CA GLY A 23 -11.83 -0.43 11.66
C GLY A 23 -11.00 -1.70 11.61
N ASN A 24 -11.31 -2.65 12.49
CA ASN A 24 -10.84 -4.04 12.36
C ASN A 24 -11.66 -4.79 11.28
N ALA A 25 -11.33 -6.06 11.02
CA ALA A 25 -11.99 -6.89 10.01
C ALA A 25 -13.53 -6.90 10.07
N GLY A 26 -14.11 -6.89 11.27
CA GLY A 26 -15.56 -6.92 11.50
C GLY A 26 -16.23 -5.55 11.57
N ALA A 27 -15.52 -4.47 11.37
CA ALA A 27 -16.07 -3.12 11.48
C ALA A 27 -17.02 -2.81 10.31
N THR A 28 -18.22 -2.34 10.64
CA THR A 28 -19.25 -1.96 9.64
C THR A 28 -19.55 -0.46 9.62
N ARG A 29 -19.06 0.30 10.60
CA ARG A 29 -19.32 1.75 10.74
C ARG A 29 -18.18 2.64 10.26
N CYS A 30 -17.00 2.08 10.08
CA CYS A 30 -15.82 2.76 9.56
C CYS A 30 -15.07 1.81 8.63
N TYR A 31 -14.25 2.39 7.75
CA TYR A 31 -13.40 1.60 6.87
C TYR A 31 -12.27 0.92 7.66
N ASN A 32 -11.76 -0.19 7.12
CA ASN A 32 -10.67 -0.94 7.74
C ASN A 32 -9.39 -0.12 7.83
N THR A 33 -8.53 -0.47 8.77
CA THR A 33 -7.31 0.28 9.08
C THR A 33 -6.41 0.41 7.86
N CYS A 34 -6.23 1.63 7.40
CA CYS A 34 -5.29 2.02 6.37
C CYS A 34 -5.03 3.52 6.44
N PHE A 35 -3.90 3.98 5.94
CA PHE A 35 -3.52 5.38 6.00
C PHE A 35 -2.57 5.78 4.86
N ILE A 36 -2.42 7.09 4.67
CA ILE A 36 -1.44 7.69 3.78
C ILE A 36 -0.39 8.42 4.60
N LEU A 37 0.87 8.24 4.26
CA LEU A 37 1.96 9.15 4.60
C LEU A 37 2.16 10.11 3.42
N LEU A 38 2.25 11.40 3.72
CA LEU A 38 2.43 12.45 2.72
C LEU A 38 3.48 13.45 3.20
N ASP A 39 4.55 13.58 2.46
CA ASP A 39 5.64 14.53 2.71
C ASP A 39 5.48 15.85 1.92
N GLY A 40 4.28 16.11 1.42
CA GLY A 40 3.99 17.25 0.55
C GLY A 40 4.22 17.00 -0.93
N LYS A 41 4.72 15.83 -1.33
CA LYS A 41 5.00 15.43 -2.72
C LYS A 41 4.15 14.25 -3.15
N GLU A 42 4.51 13.06 -2.69
CA GLU A 42 3.90 11.80 -3.14
C GLU A 42 3.20 11.10 -1.98
N PRO A 43 1.93 10.71 -2.16
CA PRO A 43 1.23 9.91 -1.16
C PRO A 43 1.74 8.47 -1.19
N LEU A 44 2.10 7.95 0.00
CA LEU A 44 2.47 6.57 0.22
C LEU A 44 1.33 5.89 0.99
N LEU A 45 0.73 4.86 0.39
CA LEU A 45 -0.39 4.13 0.96
C LEU A 45 0.10 2.98 1.85
N VAL A 46 -0.40 2.90 3.07
CA VAL A 46 -0.14 1.79 4.00
C VAL A 46 -1.42 1.03 4.24
N ASP A 47 -1.45 -0.23 3.81
CA ASP A 47 -2.63 -1.07 3.68
C ASP A 47 -3.74 -0.42 2.84
N ALA A 48 -4.78 -1.16 2.48
CA ALA A 48 -5.83 -0.62 1.63
C ALA A 48 -7.24 -1.07 2.05
N GLY A 49 -7.36 -1.66 3.23
CA GLY A 49 -8.65 -2.14 3.72
C GLY A 49 -9.19 -3.36 2.99
N GLY A 50 -10.47 -3.67 3.19
CA GLY A 50 -11.10 -4.92 2.75
C GLY A 50 -11.75 -4.89 1.37
N GLY A 51 -11.66 -3.80 0.61
CA GLY A 51 -12.32 -3.77 -0.69
C GLY A 51 -12.27 -2.43 -1.42
N ASN A 52 -13.14 -2.28 -2.42
CA ASN A 52 -13.17 -1.11 -3.32
C ASN A 52 -13.58 0.21 -2.64
N ALA A 53 -14.09 0.17 -1.42
CA ALA A 53 -14.40 1.39 -0.68
C ALA A 53 -13.13 2.20 -0.31
N ILE A 54 -11.93 1.65 -0.53
CA ILE A 54 -10.68 2.42 -0.49
C ILE A 54 -10.76 3.66 -1.40
N PHE A 55 -11.38 3.53 -2.57
CA PHE A 55 -11.52 4.66 -3.51
C PHE A 55 -12.36 5.80 -2.93
N THR A 56 -13.42 5.48 -2.19
CA THR A 56 -14.21 6.49 -1.48
C THR A 56 -13.39 7.19 -0.39
N GLN A 57 -12.52 6.45 0.30
CA GLN A 57 -11.65 7.04 1.34
C GLN A 57 -10.59 7.96 0.71
N LEU A 58 -9.97 7.53 -0.38
CA LEU A 58 -9.01 8.34 -1.14
C LEU A 58 -9.66 9.62 -1.69
N GLU A 59 -10.87 9.52 -2.28
CA GLU A 59 -11.63 10.67 -2.76
C GLU A 59 -11.91 11.68 -1.64
N ARG A 60 -12.34 11.20 -0.46
CA ARG A 60 -12.55 12.05 0.73
C ARG A 60 -11.28 12.73 1.21
N ALA A 61 -10.14 12.09 1.02
CA ALA A 61 -8.83 12.65 1.34
C ALA A 61 -8.29 13.59 0.24
N GLY A 62 -8.99 13.71 -0.90
CA GLY A 62 -8.55 14.51 -2.04
C GLY A 62 -7.37 13.90 -2.82
N ILE A 63 -7.20 12.56 -2.73
CA ILE A 63 -6.11 11.82 -3.36
C ILE A 63 -6.69 10.93 -4.46
N ARG A 64 -6.14 11.01 -5.66
CA ARG A 64 -6.52 10.10 -6.75
C ARG A 64 -5.71 8.80 -6.67
N PRO A 65 -6.27 7.64 -7.01
CA PRO A 65 -5.49 6.39 -7.11
C PRO A 65 -4.28 6.51 -8.04
N SER A 66 -4.36 7.36 -9.06
CA SER A 66 -3.26 7.63 -10.00
C SER A 66 -2.10 8.44 -9.41
N ASP A 67 -2.30 9.08 -8.26
CA ASP A 67 -1.24 9.85 -7.59
C ASP A 67 -0.39 8.97 -6.65
N ILE A 68 -0.82 7.71 -6.42
CA ILE A 68 -0.14 6.77 -5.52
C ILE A 68 0.81 5.90 -6.33
N HIS A 69 2.11 6.09 -6.11
CA HIS A 69 3.18 5.32 -6.76
C HIS A 69 3.83 4.31 -5.82
N HIS A 70 3.65 4.48 -4.52
CA HIS A 70 4.22 3.62 -3.51
C HIS A 70 3.16 3.15 -2.52
N ALA A 71 3.19 1.86 -2.19
CA ALA A 71 2.33 1.28 -1.17
C ALA A 71 3.10 0.26 -0.33
N PHE A 72 2.68 0.07 0.90
CA PHE A 72 3.14 -0.98 1.79
C PHE A 72 1.94 -1.82 2.24
N LEU A 73 2.09 -3.14 2.20
CA LEU A 73 1.11 -4.07 2.73
C LEU A 73 1.72 -4.81 3.92
N THR A 74 1.09 -4.68 5.08
CA THR A 74 1.62 -5.19 6.34
C THR A 74 1.48 -6.70 6.46
N HIS A 75 0.34 -7.27 6.04
CA HIS A 75 0.04 -8.70 6.14
C HIS A 75 -1.14 -9.13 5.26
N CYS A 76 -1.43 -10.44 5.22
CA CYS A 76 -2.35 -11.06 4.27
C CYS A 76 -3.83 -11.05 4.67
N HIS A 77 -4.23 -10.47 5.80
CA HIS A 77 -5.63 -10.50 6.19
C HIS A 77 -6.51 -9.72 5.21
N THR A 78 -7.76 -10.17 5.06
CA THR A 78 -8.69 -9.66 4.05
C THR A 78 -9.00 -8.18 4.18
N ASP A 79 -9.01 -7.67 5.42
CA ASP A 79 -9.25 -6.27 5.76
C ASP A 79 -8.04 -5.33 5.54
N HIS A 80 -6.95 -5.86 4.99
CA HIS A 80 -5.76 -5.12 4.56
C HIS A 80 -5.45 -5.38 3.07
N LEU A 81 -5.51 -6.65 2.65
CA LEU A 81 -5.11 -7.12 1.33
C LEU A 81 -6.10 -6.76 0.22
N PHE A 82 -7.40 -6.97 0.42
CA PHE A 82 -8.33 -6.90 -0.71
C PHE A 82 -8.48 -5.50 -1.30
N GLY A 83 -8.38 -4.46 -0.48
CA GLY A 83 -8.29 -3.10 -1.01
C GLY A 83 -7.04 -2.89 -1.88
N MET A 84 -5.91 -3.55 -1.55
CA MET A 84 -4.69 -3.48 -2.35
C MET A 84 -4.85 -4.16 -3.73
N ILE A 85 -5.60 -5.25 -3.81
CA ILE A 85 -5.96 -5.86 -5.11
C ILE A 85 -6.80 -4.90 -5.95
N TRP A 86 -7.71 -4.14 -5.33
CA TRP A 86 -8.45 -3.08 -6.02
C TRP A 86 -7.56 -1.93 -6.46
N MET A 87 -6.53 -1.56 -5.68
CA MET A 87 -5.52 -0.58 -6.09
C MET A 87 -4.74 -1.07 -7.31
N ILE A 88 -4.22 -2.31 -7.29
CA ILE A 88 -3.53 -2.93 -8.43
C ILE A 88 -4.42 -2.90 -9.68
N ARG A 89 -5.70 -3.28 -9.54
CA ARG A 89 -6.69 -3.21 -10.62
C ARG A 89 -6.83 -1.80 -11.18
N SER A 90 -6.98 -0.79 -10.31
CA SER A 90 -7.15 0.61 -10.70
C SER A 90 -5.92 1.15 -11.42
N VAL A 91 -4.73 0.88 -10.88
CA VAL A 91 -3.45 1.26 -11.50
C VAL A 91 -3.32 0.63 -12.89
N ALA A 92 -3.58 -0.67 -13.03
CA ALA A 92 -3.55 -1.35 -14.33
C ALA A 92 -4.53 -0.76 -15.34
N GLN A 93 -5.74 -0.38 -14.90
CA GLN A 93 -6.71 0.30 -15.77
C GLN A 93 -6.22 1.67 -16.21
N ASN A 94 -5.62 2.45 -15.31
CA ASN A 94 -5.08 3.77 -15.59
C ASN A 94 -3.83 3.70 -16.51
N ILE A 95 -2.96 2.70 -16.32
CA ILE A 95 -1.84 2.43 -17.25
C ILE A 95 -2.38 2.15 -18.65
N ARG A 96 -3.35 1.25 -18.77
CA ARG A 96 -3.97 0.91 -20.06
C ARG A 96 -4.68 2.10 -20.71
N GLY A 97 -5.28 2.97 -19.91
CA GLY A 97 -5.95 4.19 -20.35
C GLY A 97 -5.00 5.37 -20.65
N GLY A 98 -3.69 5.22 -20.39
CA GLY A 98 -2.71 6.29 -20.56
C GLY A 98 -2.79 7.43 -19.54
N SER A 99 -3.46 7.21 -18.40
CA SER A 99 -3.64 8.20 -17.33
C SER A 99 -2.79 7.92 -16.08
N TYR A 100 -1.91 6.91 -16.13
CA TYR A 100 -0.94 6.59 -15.08
C TYR A 100 0.47 6.62 -15.66
N GLU A 101 1.28 7.55 -15.16
CA GLU A 101 2.69 7.66 -15.53
C GLU A 101 3.57 6.95 -14.49
N GLY A 102 4.77 6.52 -14.89
CA GLY A 102 5.73 5.85 -13.98
C GLY A 102 5.29 4.45 -13.56
N THR A 103 5.72 4.03 -12.40
CA THR A 103 5.59 2.68 -11.85
C THR A 103 4.87 2.71 -10.50
N PHE A 104 4.01 1.74 -10.25
CA PHE A 104 3.45 1.47 -8.93
C PHE A 104 4.31 0.41 -8.23
N THR A 105 4.80 0.69 -7.03
CA THR A 105 5.62 -0.23 -6.25
C THR A 105 4.93 -0.58 -4.95
N LEU A 106 4.62 -1.86 -4.77
CA LEU A 106 4.06 -2.43 -3.56
C LEU A 106 5.15 -3.17 -2.78
N TYR A 107 5.49 -2.69 -1.61
CA TYR A 107 6.42 -3.33 -0.69
C TYR A 107 5.67 -4.21 0.30
N CYS A 108 6.18 -5.41 0.56
CA CYS A 108 5.63 -6.35 1.54
C CYS A 108 6.67 -7.44 1.84
N HIS A 109 6.46 -8.26 2.87
CA HIS A 109 7.35 -9.39 3.11
C HIS A 109 7.22 -10.49 2.03
N ASP A 110 8.21 -11.37 1.93
CA ASP A 110 8.36 -12.39 0.89
C ASP A 110 7.14 -13.31 0.70
N GLU A 111 6.62 -13.88 1.79
CA GLU A 111 5.43 -14.75 1.73
C GLU A 111 4.19 -13.99 1.23
N LEU A 112 4.04 -12.73 1.65
CA LEU A 112 2.92 -11.89 1.24
C LEU A 112 3.00 -11.52 -0.24
N ALA A 113 4.20 -11.33 -0.78
CA ALA A 113 4.39 -11.10 -2.21
C ALA A 113 3.80 -12.25 -3.04
N GLY A 114 4.06 -13.51 -2.64
CA GLY A 114 3.46 -14.70 -3.27
C GLY A 114 1.93 -14.73 -3.17
N VAL A 115 1.38 -14.32 -2.03
CA VAL A 115 -0.09 -14.21 -1.84
C VAL A 115 -0.68 -13.14 -2.76
N VAL A 116 -0.08 -11.95 -2.83
CA VAL A 116 -0.56 -10.86 -3.71
C VAL A 116 -0.56 -11.31 -5.17
N HIS A 117 0.52 -11.93 -5.66
CA HIS A 117 0.59 -12.50 -7.00
C HIS A 117 -0.54 -13.49 -7.25
N SER A 118 -0.72 -14.48 -6.35
CA SER A 118 -1.73 -15.52 -6.50
C SER A 118 -3.15 -14.94 -6.53
N VAL A 119 -3.47 -14.02 -5.62
CA VAL A 119 -4.79 -13.39 -5.57
C VAL A 119 -5.04 -12.51 -6.79
N ALA A 120 -4.04 -11.76 -7.25
CA ALA A 120 -4.15 -10.95 -8.48
C ALA A 120 -4.42 -11.84 -9.70
N ASP A 121 -3.66 -12.93 -9.87
CA ASP A 121 -3.83 -13.86 -11.01
C ASP A 121 -5.18 -14.58 -11.00
N MET A 122 -5.70 -14.94 -9.82
CA MET A 122 -7.00 -15.58 -9.68
C MET A 122 -8.19 -14.64 -9.89
N THR A 123 -8.02 -13.33 -9.64
CA THR A 123 -9.16 -12.41 -9.55
C THR A 123 -9.16 -11.30 -10.60
N LEU A 124 -8.02 -11.01 -11.21
CA LEU A 124 -7.89 -9.97 -12.23
C LEU A 124 -7.73 -10.59 -13.63
N PRO A 125 -8.31 -9.97 -14.66
CA PRO A 125 -8.12 -10.44 -16.04
C PRO A 125 -6.68 -10.22 -16.50
N ALA A 126 -6.20 -11.07 -17.43
CA ALA A 126 -4.84 -11.02 -17.99
C ALA A 126 -4.47 -9.64 -18.57
N SER A 127 -5.46 -8.89 -19.08
CA SER A 127 -5.26 -7.51 -19.56
C SER A 127 -4.86 -6.50 -18.46
N MET A 128 -4.89 -6.91 -17.21
CA MET A 128 -4.44 -6.14 -16.03
C MET A 128 -3.19 -6.76 -15.41
N THR A 129 -3.16 -8.07 -15.20
CA THR A 129 -2.00 -8.74 -14.60
C THR A 129 -0.75 -8.69 -15.47
N GLN A 130 -0.88 -8.46 -16.77
CA GLN A 130 0.27 -8.27 -17.69
C GLN A 130 1.21 -7.13 -17.27
N TYR A 131 0.75 -6.17 -16.46
CA TYR A 131 1.58 -5.06 -15.98
C TYR A 131 2.36 -5.41 -14.71
N ILE A 132 2.06 -6.54 -14.06
CA ILE A 132 2.79 -7.01 -12.87
C ILE A 132 4.17 -7.52 -13.33
N GLY A 133 5.22 -7.01 -12.69
CA GLY A 133 6.62 -7.28 -13.05
C GLY A 133 7.23 -6.26 -14.03
N ASP A 134 6.43 -5.34 -14.57
CA ASP A 134 6.89 -4.25 -15.44
C ASP A 134 6.53 -2.88 -14.85
N ARG A 135 5.27 -2.49 -14.93
CA ARG A 135 4.74 -1.20 -14.46
C ARG A 135 4.12 -1.27 -13.04
N ILE A 136 3.85 -2.47 -12.56
CA ILE A 136 3.37 -2.77 -11.21
C ILE A 136 4.38 -3.74 -10.60
N LEU A 137 5.18 -3.25 -9.66
CA LEU A 137 6.22 -4.03 -8.99
C LEU A 137 5.73 -4.46 -7.61
N ILE A 138 5.82 -5.76 -7.31
CA ILE A 138 5.63 -6.32 -5.98
C ILE A 138 7.02 -6.63 -5.47
N VAL A 139 7.50 -5.87 -4.48
CA VAL A 139 8.88 -5.89 -4.00
C VAL A 139 8.92 -6.52 -2.61
N PRO A 140 9.47 -7.75 -2.49
CA PRO A 140 9.71 -8.35 -1.19
C PRO A 140 10.76 -7.57 -0.41
N VAL A 141 10.50 -7.36 0.90
CA VAL A 141 11.44 -6.75 1.84
C VAL A 141 11.73 -7.69 3.00
N GLY A 142 12.97 -7.66 3.50
CA GLY A 142 13.46 -8.50 4.60
C GLY A 142 13.46 -7.80 5.95
N ASP A 143 13.56 -8.60 7.03
CA ASP A 143 13.74 -8.08 8.39
C ASP A 143 15.09 -7.37 8.53
N GLY A 144 15.06 -6.13 9.04
CA GLY A 144 16.22 -5.24 9.14
C GLY A 144 16.65 -4.59 7.81
N GLU A 145 15.97 -4.86 6.71
CA GLU A 145 16.31 -4.27 5.41
C GLU A 145 16.03 -2.77 5.38
N GLU A 146 17.00 -2.01 4.87
CA GLU A 146 16.83 -0.58 4.58
C GLU A 146 16.70 -0.37 3.07
N SER A 147 15.66 0.37 2.67
CA SER A 147 15.41 0.65 1.26
C SER A 147 14.83 2.05 1.05
N PRO A 148 15.02 2.66 -0.13
CA PRO A 148 14.21 3.80 -0.55
C PRO A 148 12.73 3.39 -0.56
N PHE A 149 11.86 4.28 -0.08
CA PHE A 149 10.44 4.02 0.08
C PHE A 149 9.66 5.29 -0.31
N GLY A 150 9.43 5.47 -1.60
CA GLY A 150 8.99 6.73 -2.14
C GLY A 150 10.04 7.82 -1.90
N SER A 151 9.63 8.94 -1.33
CA SER A 151 10.52 10.03 -0.90
C SER A 151 11.24 9.76 0.43
N TYR A 152 10.85 8.68 1.13
CA TYR A 152 11.43 8.27 2.41
C TYR A 152 12.56 7.25 2.25
N ARG A 153 13.28 7.01 3.33
CA ARG A 153 14.08 5.81 3.55
C ARG A 153 13.45 5.04 4.71
N ALA A 154 13.17 3.77 4.49
CA ALA A 154 12.55 2.92 5.49
C ALA A 154 13.48 1.78 5.92
N THR A 155 13.40 1.40 7.19
CA THR A 155 13.87 0.12 7.70
C THR A 155 12.67 -0.77 7.95
N PHE A 156 12.60 -1.91 7.29
CA PHE A 156 11.50 -2.87 7.45
C PHE A 156 11.82 -3.86 8.56
N PHE A 157 10.82 -4.32 9.29
CA PHE A 157 11.01 -5.28 10.38
C PHE A 157 9.82 -6.21 10.58
N ASP A 158 10.11 -7.47 10.96
CA ASP A 158 9.11 -8.42 11.40
C ASP A 158 8.66 -8.06 12.82
N ILE A 159 7.35 -7.90 13.02
CA ILE A 159 6.79 -7.59 14.34
C ILE A 159 6.66 -8.81 15.26
N GLY A 160 7.04 -10.00 14.81
CA GLY A 160 6.97 -11.24 15.59
C GLY A 160 5.53 -11.71 15.86
N SER A 161 4.59 -11.45 14.95
CA SER A 161 3.19 -11.86 15.11
C SER A 161 3.05 -13.39 15.15
N THR A 162 2.26 -13.89 16.10
CA THR A 162 2.00 -15.33 16.27
C THR A 162 0.89 -15.87 15.39
N LYS A 163 0.14 -15.02 14.68
CA LYS A 163 -1.02 -15.43 13.86
C LYS A 163 -0.67 -15.50 12.37
N ALA A 164 -0.14 -14.44 11.82
CA ALA A 164 0.32 -14.35 10.45
C ALA A 164 1.60 -13.53 10.45
N LYS A 165 2.55 -13.83 9.57
CA LYS A 165 3.73 -13.00 9.39
C LYS A 165 3.30 -11.58 9.05
N GLN A 166 3.86 -10.61 9.76
CA GLN A 166 3.45 -9.23 9.73
C GLN A 166 4.67 -8.33 9.81
N PHE A 167 4.80 -7.42 8.85
CA PHE A 167 5.89 -6.47 8.82
C PHE A 167 5.41 -5.06 9.14
N GLY A 168 6.30 -4.28 9.74
CA GLY A 168 6.23 -2.84 9.90
C GLY A 168 7.44 -2.17 9.25
N PHE A 169 7.50 -0.87 9.34
CA PHE A 169 8.62 -0.05 8.91
C PHE A 169 8.76 1.18 9.81
#